data_3b8d79e9a9060cf04c626247b6d5ed6f
#
_entry.id   3b8d79e9a9060cf04c626247b6d5ed6f
#
_cell.length_a   1.000
_cell.length_b   1.000
_cell.length_c   1.000
_cell.angle_alpha   90.00
_cell.angle_beta   90.00
_cell.angle_gamma   90.00
#
_symmetry.space_group_name_H-M   'P 1'
#
loop_
_entity.id
_entity.type
_entity.pdbx_description
1 polymer ?
#
loop_
_entity_poly.entity_id
_entity_poly.type
_entity_poly.pdbx_seq_one_letter_code
_entity_poly.pdbx_strand_id
1 'polypeptide(L)'
;RLGDTLGRIFNRVGLSQTVMMSILKNNPHAKLLAKIMPNQEIRFKIEKHELKQMIFPVDAMQFLTVSLEKNGYKTAIQTRNMTERREYVSTPVRGSLYQTAKLANIPVKLIEQMNQIFFWQVQLGREIRAGDRLNLSYQAYYINDQRVKVGDLLAVSYKHANGVKYEAIRHEAKNGSVSYYRPDGSSLKKAFSRYPIRFSHISSSFGSSRKHPILHYRRPHKGIDLAAPIGTPIYAIGEGRISFIGRQNGYGNMVKINHDRQYTTVYAHMLRFQKGLRNGSWVKRDQLIGFVGQSGLATGPHCHYELHVNRIPRNPATVALPQALPIPRQEFYAFNQKTKELFSQLKLYEESQLASAQGQGQKVG
;
A
#
# COMPACT_ATOMS: atom_id res chain seq x y z
N ARG A 1 0.04 -38.27 0.85
CA ARG A 1 -1.31 -38.68 1.28
C ARG A 1 -1.63 -38.02 2.62
N LEU A 2 -2.89 -38.00 2.99
CA LEU A 2 -3.29 -37.49 4.30
C LEU A 2 -2.64 -38.30 5.42
N GLY A 3 -1.99 -37.67 6.41
CA GLY A 3 -1.27 -38.35 7.50
C GLY A 3 0.15 -38.85 7.16
N ASP A 4 0.68 -38.57 5.98
CA ASP A 4 2.07 -38.87 5.66
C ASP A 4 3.03 -37.96 6.44
N THR A 5 4.05 -38.57 7.04
CA THR A 5 5.21 -37.86 7.60
C THR A 5 6.40 -38.05 6.65
N LEU A 6 7.41 -37.20 6.75
CA LEU A 6 8.62 -37.32 5.94
C LEU A 6 9.24 -38.71 6.05
N GLY A 7 9.32 -39.28 7.26
CA GLY A 7 9.83 -40.63 7.50
C GLY A 7 9.03 -41.71 6.78
N ARG A 8 7.69 -41.63 6.78
CA ARG A 8 6.86 -42.60 6.02
C ARG A 8 7.06 -42.47 4.51
N ILE A 9 7.27 -41.26 4.00
CA ILE A 9 7.53 -41.02 2.59
C ILE A 9 8.90 -41.63 2.21
N PHE A 10 9.95 -41.41 3.01
CA PHE A 10 11.29 -41.97 2.78
C PHE A 10 11.26 -43.50 2.76
N ASN A 11 10.62 -44.13 3.74
CA ASN A 11 10.47 -45.59 3.77
C ASN A 11 9.72 -46.10 2.54
N ARG A 12 8.69 -45.41 2.06
CA ARG A 12 7.91 -45.80 0.86
C ARG A 12 8.74 -45.80 -0.41
N VAL A 13 9.72 -44.91 -0.53
CA VAL A 13 10.62 -44.81 -1.70
C VAL A 13 11.92 -45.65 -1.51
N GLY A 14 11.99 -46.48 -0.45
CA GLY A 14 13.13 -47.38 -0.20
C GLY A 14 14.35 -46.66 0.41
N LEU A 15 14.20 -45.51 1.00
CA LEU A 15 15.26 -44.75 1.68
C LEU A 15 15.22 -44.96 3.19
N SER A 16 16.40 -45.12 3.81
CA SER A 16 16.50 -45.31 5.27
C SER A 16 16.25 -44.01 6.04
N GLN A 17 15.89 -44.18 7.32
CA GLN A 17 15.80 -43.04 8.24
C GLN A 17 17.14 -42.34 8.45
N THR A 18 18.25 -43.05 8.32
CA THR A 18 19.61 -42.51 8.40
C THR A 18 19.85 -41.44 7.34
N VAL A 19 19.40 -41.68 6.09
CA VAL A 19 19.47 -40.71 4.99
C VAL A 19 18.63 -39.46 5.33
N MET A 20 17.42 -39.64 5.84
CA MET A 20 16.58 -38.54 6.26
C MET A 20 17.26 -37.72 7.35
N MET A 21 17.82 -38.35 8.38
CA MET A 21 18.49 -37.66 9.47
C MET A 21 19.76 -36.90 9.01
N SER A 22 20.50 -37.46 8.04
CA SER A 22 21.66 -36.79 7.46
C SER A 22 21.27 -35.53 6.67
N ILE A 23 20.11 -35.53 6.01
CA ILE A 23 19.56 -34.33 5.34
C ILE A 23 19.12 -33.28 6.36
N LEU A 24 18.53 -33.67 7.49
CA LEU A 24 18.06 -32.76 8.52
C LEU A 24 19.20 -32.19 9.38
N LYS A 25 20.29 -32.94 9.55
CA LYS A 25 21.44 -32.53 10.37
C LYS A 25 22.18 -31.36 9.69
N ASN A 26 22.38 -30.27 10.45
CA ASN A 26 23.09 -29.08 9.98
C ASN A 26 22.50 -28.40 8.73
N ASN A 27 21.21 -28.61 8.48
CA ASN A 27 20.53 -28.05 7.34
C ASN A 27 19.75 -26.79 7.75
N PRO A 28 20.07 -25.61 7.22
CA PRO A 28 19.37 -24.35 7.56
C PRO A 28 17.89 -24.37 7.14
N HIS A 29 17.53 -25.24 6.20
CA HIS A 29 16.18 -25.35 5.64
C HIS A 29 15.38 -26.55 6.18
N ALA A 30 15.91 -27.29 7.15
CA ALA A 30 15.28 -28.53 7.71
C ALA A 30 13.84 -28.27 8.18
N LYS A 31 13.54 -27.09 8.75
CA LYS A 31 12.19 -26.72 9.20
C LYS A 31 11.16 -26.68 8.05
N LEU A 32 11.58 -26.45 6.82
CA LEU A 32 10.67 -26.45 5.66
C LEU A 32 10.22 -27.89 5.34
N LEU A 33 11.09 -28.88 5.49
CA LEU A 33 10.77 -30.26 5.26
C LEU A 33 9.78 -30.88 6.27
N ALA A 34 9.61 -30.21 7.42
CA ALA A 34 8.61 -30.60 8.41
C ALA A 34 7.18 -30.11 8.07
N LYS A 35 7.04 -29.19 7.10
CA LYS A 35 5.75 -28.59 6.69
C LYS A 35 5.18 -29.27 5.44
N ILE A 36 4.99 -30.59 5.50
CA ILE A 36 4.40 -31.33 4.38
C ILE A 36 2.90 -31.08 4.34
N MET A 37 2.39 -30.67 3.18
CA MET A 37 0.96 -30.46 2.94
C MET A 37 0.37 -31.64 2.15
N PRO A 38 -0.93 -31.97 2.35
CA PRO A 38 -1.63 -32.93 1.50
C PRO A 38 -1.53 -32.52 0.02
N ASN A 39 -1.44 -33.51 -0.88
CA ASN A 39 -1.33 -33.35 -2.34
C ASN A 39 -0.05 -32.62 -2.84
N GLN A 40 0.94 -32.47 -1.97
CA GLN A 40 2.26 -32.00 -2.36
C GLN A 40 3.04 -33.09 -3.09
N GLU A 41 3.58 -32.81 -4.28
CA GLU A 41 4.39 -33.76 -5.07
C GLU A 41 5.86 -33.57 -4.72
N ILE A 42 6.45 -34.56 -4.03
CA ILE A 42 7.88 -34.60 -3.73
C ILE A 42 8.54 -35.52 -4.75
N ARG A 43 9.57 -35.05 -5.44
CA ARG A 43 10.30 -35.82 -6.44
C ARG A 43 11.63 -36.31 -5.89
N PHE A 44 11.91 -37.58 -6.11
CA PHE A 44 13.16 -38.23 -5.70
C PHE A 44 13.88 -38.77 -6.93
N LYS A 45 15.19 -38.50 -7.00
CA LYS A 45 16.12 -39.17 -7.93
C LYS A 45 16.97 -40.12 -7.11
N ILE A 46 16.75 -41.43 -7.26
CA ILE A 46 17.43 -42.49 -6.52
C ILE A 46 18.19 -43.31 -7.53
N GLU A 47 19.50 -43.53 -7.28
CA GLU A 47 20.38 -44.38 -8.11
C GLU A 47 21.11 -45.34 -7.20
N LYS A 48 21.09 -46.65 -7.53
CA LYS A 48 21.74 -47.71 -6.74
C LYS A 48 21.39 -47.64 -5.24
N HIS A 49 20.10 -47.46 -4.92
CA HIS A 49 19.57 -47.33 -3.56
C HIS A 49 20.06 -46.07 -2.79
N GLU A 50 20.71 -45.14 -3.47
CA GLU A 50 21.22 -43.90 -2.89
C GLU A 50 20.42 -42.69 -3.41
N LEU A 51 19.99 -41.79 -2.51
CA LEU A 51 19.34 -40.56 -2.89
C LEU A 51 20.36 -39.61 -3.51
N LYS A 52 20.23 -39.33 -4.81
CA LYS A 52 21.05 -38.34 -5.51
C LYS A 52 20.46 -36.92 -5.42
N GLN A 53 19.14 -36.82 -5.52
CA GLN A 53 18.46 -35.54 -5.44
C GLN A 53 17.03 -35.72 -4.94
N MET A 54 16.56 -34.73 -4.16
CA MET A 54 15.16 -34.59 -3.81
C MET A 54 14.72 -33.16 -4.11
N ILE A 55 13.55 -33.01 -4.70
CA ILE A 55 12.90 -31.71 -4.95
C ILE A 55 11.65 -31.67 -4.10
N PHE A 56 11.62 -30.74 -3.16
CA PHE A 56 10.51 -30.49 -2.23
C PHE A 56 9.87 -29.14 -2.50
N PRO A 57 8.60 -29.06 -2.93
CA PRO A 57 7.91 -27.80 -3.15
C PRO A 57 7.69 -27.10 -1.82
N VAL A 58 8.17 -25.85 -1.69
CA VAL A 58 7.97 -24.99 -0.51
C VAL A 58 6.65 -24.24 -0.65
N ASP A 59 6.45 -23.65 -1.81
CA ASP A 59 5.21 -22.99 -2.23
C ASP A 59 5.06 -23.03 -3.76
N ALA A 60 4.13 -22.25 -4.32
CA ALA A 60 3.91 -22.18 -5.76
C ALA A 60 5.15 -21.67 -6.53
N MET A 61 5.99 -20.86 -5.88
CA MET A 61 7.14 -20.18 -6.51
C MET A 61 8.48 -20.80 -6.17
N GLN A 62 8.60 -21.48 -5.03
CA GLN A 62 9.87 -21.98 -4.51
C GLN A 62 9.86 -23.48 -4.27
N PHE A 63 10.99 -24.09 -4.47
CA PHE A 63 11.24 -25.48 -4.10
C PHE A 63 12.61 -25.63 -3.44
N LEU A 64 12.68 -26.54 -2.50
CA LEU A 64 13.91 -26.94 -1.85
C LEU A 64 14.54 -28.10 -2.64
N THR A 65 15.75 -27.91 -3.10
CA THR A 65 16.56 -28.99 -3.67
C THR A 65 17.49 -29.54 -2.61
N VAL A 66 17.49 -30.84 -2.42
CA VAL A 66 18.46 -31.57 -1.64
C VAL A 66 19.30 -32.40 -2.63
N SER A 67 20.62 -32.20 -2.65
CA SER A 67 21.53 -32.90 -3.58
C SER A 67 22.66 -33.55 -2.80
N LEU A 68 23.04 -34.78 -3.19
CA LEU A 68 24.19 -35.43 -2.64
C LEU A 68 25.46 -34.89 -3.26
N GLU A 69 26.34 -34.31 -2.43
CA GLU A 69 27.68 -33.84 -2.78
C GLU A 69 28.76 -34.66 -2.09
N LYS A 70 30.04 -34.41 -2.40
CA LYS A 70 31.18 -35.14 -1.82
C LYS A 70 31.19 -35.17 -0.29
N ASN A 71 30.67 -34.11 0.35
CA ASN A 71 30.67 -33.93 1.81
C ASN A 71 29.31 -34.18 2.47
N GLY A 72 28.37 -34.86 1.79
CA GLY A 72 27.02 -35.15 2.27
C GLY A 72 25.93 -34.37 1.55
N TYR A 73 24.73 -34.32 2.15
CA TYR A 73 23.59 -33.65 1.54
C TYR A 73 23.64 -32.13 1.72
N LYS A 74 23.56 -31.43 0.59
CA LYS A 74 23.42 -29.96 0.56
C LYS A 74 22.02 -29.57 0.16
N THR A 75 21.53 -28.49 0.74
CA THR A 75 20.19 -27.95 0.45
C THR A 75 20.26 -26.56 -0.07
N ALA A 76 19.43 -26.25 -1.05
CA ALA A 76 19.28 -24.92 -1.61
C ALA A 76 17.81 -24.61 -1.95
N ILE A 77 17.36 -23.40 -1.65
CA ILE A 77 16.06 -22.92 -2.13
C ILE A 77 16.25 -22.38 -3.55
N GLN A 78 15.42 -22.87 -4.46
CA GLN A 78 15.40 -22.41 -5.84
C GLN A 78 14.04 -21.83 -6.17
N THR A 79 14.02 -20.77 -6.98
CA THR A 79 12.79 -20.14 -7.46
C THR A 79 12.49 -20.67 -8.86
N ARG A 80 11.23 -21.01 -9.11
CA ARG A 80 10.79 -21.41 -10.46
C ARG A 80 10.81 -20.21 -11.38
N ASN A 81 11.20 -20.42 -12.62
CA ASN A 81 11.09 -19.38 -13.64
C ASN A 81 9.61 -19.07 -13.88
N MET A 82 9.26 -17.80 -13.65
CA MET A 82 7.93 -17.28 -13.87
C MET A 82 7.92 -16.44 -15.12
N THR A 83 6.88 -16.57 -15.94
CA THR A 83 6.60 -15.66 -17.04
C THR A 83 5.68 -14.56 -16.53
N GLU A 84 6.10 -13.30 -16.67
CA GLU A 84 5.23 -12.16 -16.40
C GLU A 84 4.33 -11.89 -17.61
N ARG A 85 3.03 -11.71 -17.36
CA ARG A 85 2.03 -11.35 -18.37
C ARG A 85 1.22 -10.17 -17.88
N ARG A 86 0.75 -9.36 -18.82
CA ARG A 86 -0.28 -8.35 -18.59
C ARG A 86 -1.66 -8.98 -18.74
N GLU A 87 -2.48 -8.79 -17.73
CA GLU A 87 -3.87 -9.18 -17.72
C GLU A 87 -4.76 -7.95 -17.82
N TYR A 88 -5.91 -8.12 -18.43
CA TYR A 88 -6.91 -7.06 -18.61
C TYR A 88 -8.27 -7.53 -18.12
N VAL A 89 -9.00 -6.61 -17.49
CA VAL A 89 -10.39 -6.82 -17.12
C VAL A 89 -11.20 -5.59 -17.52
N SER A 90 -12.34 -5.80 -18.17
CA SER A 90 -13.35 -4.78 -18.41
C SER A 90 -14.70 -5.34 -18.00
N THR A 91 -15.36 -4.69 -17.03
CA THR A 91 -16.63 -5.18 -16.51
C THR A 91 -17.54 -4.02 -16.11
N PRO A 92 -18.86 -4.12 -16.37
CA PRO A 92 -19.83 -3.21 -15.76
C PRO A 92 -19.88 -3.47 -14.25
N VAL A 93 -20.08 -2.41 -13.48
CA VAL A 93 -20.30 -2.50 -12.04
C VAL A 93 -21.67 -3.10 -11.75
N ARG A 94 -21.68 -4.13 -10.89
CA ARG A 94 -22.89 -4.82 -10.44
C ARG A 94 -22.91 -4.88 -8.92
N GLY A 95 -23.69 -4.01 -8.29
CA GLY A 95 -23.75 -3.88 -6.84
C GLY A 95 -22.50 -3.24 -6.24
N SER A 96 -21.91 -3.85 -5.23
CA SER A 96 -20.67 -3.35 -4.61
C SER A 96 -19.44 -3.67 -5.45
N LEU A 97 -18.33 -2.96 -5.17
CA LEU A 97 -17.03 -3.22 -5.81
C LEU A 97 -16.55 -4.67 -5.60
N TYR A 98 -16.73 -5.19 -4.38
CA TYR A 98 -16.36 -6.58 -4.06
C TYR A 98 -17.27 -7.61 -4.77
N GLN A 99 -18.55 -7.33 -4.89
CA GLN A 99 -19.47 -8.18 -5.65
C GLN A 99 -19.13 -8.18 -7.14
N THR A 100 -18.85 -7.01 -7.71
CA THR A 100 -18.37 -6.87 -9.09
C THR A 100 -17.08 -7.66 -9.31
N ALA A 101 -16.13 -7.54 -8.37
CA ALA A 101 -14.87 -8.27 -8.42
C ALA A 101 -15.07 -9.79 -8.42
N LYS A 102 -15.94 -10.30 -7.55
CA LYS A 102 -16.28 -11.72 -7.49
C LYS A 102 -16.87 -12.23 -8.80
N LEU A 103 -17.80 -11.49 -9.38
CA LEU A 103 -18.47 -11.86 -10.65
C LEU A 103 -17.51 -11.81 -11.86
N ALA A 104 -16.54 -10.90 -11.85
CA ALA A 104 -15.56 -10.73 -12.91
C ALA A 104 -14.22 -11.47 -12.66
N ASN A 105 -14.14 -12.32 -11.62
CA ASN A 105 -12.92 -13.02 -11.19
C ASN A 105 -11.71 -12.11 -10.95
N ILE A 106 -11.96 -10.88 -10.49
CA ILE A 106 -10.90 -9.92 -10.14
C ILE A 106 -10.34 -10.30 -8.77
N PRO A 107 -9.02 -10.51 -8.64
CA PRO A 107 -8.41 -10.77 -7.35
C PRO A 107 -8.64 -9.64 -6.34
N VAL A 108 -9.03 -9.99 -5.11
CA VAL A 108 -9.35 -9.03 -4.04
C VAL A 108 -8.19 -8.06 -3.78
N LYS A 109 -6.94 -8.52 -3.86
CA LYS A 109 -5.74 -7.68 -3.76
C LYS A 109 -5.80 -6.45 -4.67
N LEU A 110 -6.29 -6.60 -5.92
CA LEU A 110 -6.37 -5.49 -6.88
C LEU A 110 -7.44 -4.47 -6.49
N ILE A 111 -8.53 -4.93 -5.89
CA ILE A 111 -9.59 -4.06 -5.38
C ILE A 111 -9.10 -3.25 -4.17
N GLU A 112 -8.37 -3.87 -3.27
CA GLU A 112 -7.74 -3.19 -2.13
C GLU A 112 -6.73 -2.15 -2.61
N GLN A 113 -5.91 -2.50 -3.58
CA GLN A 113 -4.95 -1.57 -4.20
C GLN A 113 -5.66 -0.40 -4.88
N MET A 114 -6.75 -0.64 -5.61
CA MET A 114 -7.56 0.39 -6.25
C MET A 114 -8.17 1.35 -5.21
N ASN A 115 -8.71 0.82 -4.09
CA ASN A 115 -9.21 1.63 -2.99
C ASN A 115 -8.12 2.52 -2.39
N GLN A 116 -6.89 2.02 -2.25
CA GLN A 116 -5.75 2.80 -1.77
C GLN A 116 -5.33 3.89 -2.77
N ILE A 117 -5.32 3.57 -4.06
CA ILE A 117 -4.95 4.51 -5.14
C ILE A 117 -5.90 5.70 -5.17
N PHE A 118 -7.21 5.45 -5.11
CA PHE A 118 -8.23 6.49 -5.24
C PHE A 118 -8.75 7.04 -3.90
N PHE A 119 -8.20 6.60 -2.78
CA PHE A 119 -8.65 6.94 -1.42
C PHE A 119 -8.97 8.44 -1.22
N TRP A 120 -8.18 9.32 -1.84
CA TRP A 120 -8.31 10.77 -1.69
C TRP A 120 -9.22 11.44 -2.74
N GLN A 121 -9.70 10.70 -3.71
CA GLN A 121 -10.43 11.26 -4.84
C GLN A 121 -11.90 10.86 -4.86
N VAL A 122 -12.16 9.62 -4.56
CA VAL A 122 -13.48 9.01 -4.59
C VAL A 122 -13.59 7.95 -3.51
N GLN A 123 -14.71 7.97 -2.78
CA GLN A 123 -15.01 6.88 -1.85
C GLN A 123 -15.68 5.74 -2.63
N LEU A 124 -14.86 4.92 -3.30
CA LEU A 124 -15.36 3.85 -4.17
C LEU A 124 -16.39 2.94 -3.49
N GLY A 125 -16.32 2.75 -2.18
CA GLY A 125 -17.32 1.98 -1.44
C GLY A 125 -18.70 2.64 -1.31
N ARG A 126 -18.82 3.96 -1.55
CA ARG A 126 -20.07 4.73 -1.40
C ARG A 126 -20.57 5.32 -2.71
N GLU A 127 -19.68 5.63 -3.62
CA GLU A 127 -19.96 6.37 -4.86
C GLU A 127 -20.16 5.46 -6.07
N ILE A 128 -19.79 4.18 -5.96
CA ILE A 128 -20.00 3.16 -6.99
C ILE A 128 -21.50 2.94 -7.23
N ARG A 129 -21.89 2.91 -8.50
CA ARG A 129 -23.28 2.69 -8.92
C ARG A 129 -23.36 1.65 -10.04
N ALA A 130 -24.50 0.96 -10.10
CA ALA A 130 -24.81 0.11 -11.24
C ALA A 130 -24.81 0.94 -12.54
N GLY A 131 -24.21 0.40 -13.60
CA GLY A 131 -24.01 1.09 -14.87
C GLY A 131 -22.65 1.77 -15.02
N ASP A 132 -21.88 1.94 -13.94
CA ASP A 132 -20.48 2.34 -14.01
C ASP A 132 -19.64 1.20 -14.64
N ARG A 133 -18.44 1.52 -15.10
CA ARG A 133 -17.54 0.54 -15.72
C ARG A 133 -16.16 0.59 -15.09
N LEU A 134 -15.62 -0.60 -14.84
CA LEU A 134 -14.29 -0.82 -14.30
C LEU A 134 -13.41 -1.48 -15.35
N ASN A 135 -12.29 -0.82 -15.70
CA ASN A 135 -11.25 -1.34 -16.57
C ASN A 135 -9.94 -1.39 -15.82
N LEU A 136 -9.30 -2.55 -15.80
CA LEU A 136 -8.05 -2.80 -15.09
C LEU A 136 -7.01 -3.42 -16.03
N SER A 137 -5.76 -2.99 -15.91
CA SER A 137 -4.59 -3.73 -16.38
C SER A 137 -3.69 -4.01 -15.19
N TYR A 138 -3.21 -5.25 -15.07
CA TYR A 138 -2.37 -5.67 -13.95
C TYR A 138 -1.32 -6.70 -14.36
N GLN A 139 -0.30 -6.86 -13.54
CA GLN A 139 0.72 -7.89 -13.70
C GLN A 139 0.21 -9.23 -13.15
N ALA A 140 0.47 -10.31 -13.86
CA ALA A 140 0.25 -11.66 -13.40
C ALA A 140 1.46 -12.54 -13.73
N TYR A 141 1.76 -13.51 -12.88
CA TYR A 141 2.92 -14.38 -13.01
C TYR A 141 2.46 -15.82 -13.18
N TYR A 142 3.03 -16.48 -14.16
CA TYR A 142 2.65 -17.82 -14.62
C TYR A 142 3.80 -18.80 -14.52
N ILE A 143 3.49 -20.03 -14.15
CA ILE A 143 4.36 -21.20 -14.28
C ILE A 143 3.56 -22.27 -15.04
N ASN A 144 4.10 -22.75 -16.16
CA ASN A 144 3.42 -23.74 -17.03
C ASN A 144 1.97 -23.33 -17.34
N ASP A 145 1.76 -22.08 -17.76
CA ASP A 145 0.46 -21.45 -18.08
C ASP A 145 -0.55 -21.38 -16.92
N GLN A 146 -0.17 -21.80 -15.72
CA GLN A 146 -0.98 -21.59 -14.53
C GLN A 146 -0.57 -20.29 -13.82
N ARG A 147 -1.55 -19.43 -13.53
CA ARG A 147 -1.32 -18.21 -12.77
C ARG A 147 -1.01 -18.54 -11.31
N VAL A 148 0.21 -18.23 -10.89
CA VAL A 148 0.72 -18.53 -9.52
C VAL A 148 0.74 -17.32 -8.61
N LYS A 149 0.77 -16.10 -9.21
CA LYS A 149 0.82 -14.86 -8.43
C LYS A 149 0.15 -13.73 -9.20
N VAL A 150 -0.53 -12.86 -8.44
CA VAL A 150 -1.06 -11.58 -8.93
C VAL A 150 -0.11 -10.47 -8.48
N GLY A 151 0.37 -9.69 -9.43
CA GLY A 151 1.23 -8.53 -9.22
C GLY A 151 0.44 -7.28 -8.86
N ASP A 152 0.90 -6.15 -9.38
CA ASP A 152 0.31 -4.84 -9.11
C ASP A 152 -0.57 -4.37 -10.27
N LEU A 153 -1.50 -3.47 -9.96
CA LEU A 153 -2.23 -2.72 -10.99
C LEU A 153 -1.23 -1.89 -11.81
N LEU A 154 -1.32 -1.99 -13.13
CA LEU A 154 -0.54 -1.18 -14.08
C LEU A 154 -1.29 0.07 -14.50
N ALA A 155 -2.59 -0.09 -14.78
CA ALA A 155 -3.50 0.99 -15.09
C ALA A 155 -4.91 0.67 -14.59
N VAL A 156 -5.63 1.71 -14.20
CA VAL A 156 -7.04 1.65 -13.79
C VAL A 156 -7.79 2.76 -14.49
N SER A 157 -8.96 2.43 -15.06
CA SER A 157 -9.95 3.41 -15.49
C SER A 157 -11.30 3.02 -14.91
N TYR A 158 -11.79 3.82 -13.98
CA TYR A 158 -13.14 3.72 -13.45
C TYR A 158 -13.98 4.83 -14.04
N LYS A 159 -15.04 4.47 -14.74
CA LYS A 159 -15.93 5.38 -15.47
C LYS A 159 -17.31 5.35 -14.86
N HIS A 160 -17.79 6.50 -14.39
CA HIS A 160 -19.20 6.67 -14.04
C HIS A 160 -20.08 6.73 -15.28
N ALA A 161 -21.34 6.32 -15.14
CA ALA A 161 -22.35 6.42 -16.19
C ALA A 161 -22.58 7.87 -16.65
N ASN A 162 -22.34 8.86 -15.78
CA ASN A 162 -22.42 10.30 -16.09
C ASN A 162 -21.20 10.86 -16.83
N GLY A 163 -20.22 10.03 -17.20
CA GLY A 163 -19.02 10.41 -17.95
C GLY A 163 -17.81 10.81 -17.09
N VAL A 164 -17.95 10.93 -15.78
CA VAL A 164 -16.80 11.19 -14.87
C VAL A 164 -15.88 9.98 -14.88
N LYS A 165 -14.55 10.23 -14.97
CA LYS A 165 -13.53 9.19 -15.02
C LYS A 165 -12.50 9.40 -13.91
N TYR A 166 -12.11 8.29 -13.27
CA TYR A 166 -10.98 8.21 -12.36
C TYR A 166 -9.94 7.27 -12.96
N GLU A 167 -8.79 7.80 -13.31
CA GLU A 167 -7.75 7.08 -14.01
C GLU A 167 -6.44 7.13 -13.25
N ALA A 168 -5.73 6.01 -13.23
CA ALA A 168 -4.47 5.86 -12.52
C ALA A 168 -3.50 4.99 -13.31
N ILE A 169 -2.22 5.35 -13.31
CA ILE A 169 -1.14 4.61 -13.96
C ILE A 169 0.00 4.42 -12.96
N ARG A 170 0.49 3.20 -12.89
CA ARG A 170 1.66 2.83 -12.10
C ARG A 170 2.93 3.38 -12.75
N HIS A 171 3.67 4.13 -11.99
CA HIS A 171 5.00 4.59 -12.34
C HIS A 171 6.02 4.13 -11.30
N GLU A 172 7.14 3.64 -11.78
CA GLU A 172 8.29 3.28 -10.98
C GLU A 172 9.41 4.27 -11.31
N ALA A 173 9.77 5.08 -10.33
CA ALA A 173 10.81 6.08 -10.47
C ALA A 173 12.19 5.43 -10.52
N LYS A 174 13.21 6.14 -11.01
CA LYS A 174 14.59 5.66 -11.10
C LYS A 174 15.19 5.13 -9.80
N ASN A 175 14.70 5.58 -8.66
CA ASN A 175 15.09 5.10 -7.33
C ASN A 175 14.33 3.87 -6.85
N GLY A 176 13.52 3.22 -7.72
CA GLY A 176 12.72 2.05 -7.41
C GLY A 176 11.41 2.34 -6.65
N SER A 177 11.12 3.61 -6.32
CA SER A 177 9.85 3.95 -5.65
C SER A 177 8.67 3.86 -6.61
N VAL A 178 7.58 3.22 -6.15
CA VAL A 178 6.36 3.05 -6.94
C VAL A 178 5.29 4.03 -6.47
N SER A 179 4.67 4.71 -7.42
CA SER A 179 3.52 5.58 -7.18
C SER A 179 2.54 5.53 -8.35
N TYR A 180 1.32 6.03 -8.11
CA TYR A 180 0.28 6.12 -9.12
C TYR A 180 0.00 7.58 -9.45
N TYR A 181 -0.17 7.86 -10.73
CA TYR A 181 -0.38 9.19 -11.28
C TYR A 181 -1.58 9.19 -12.22
N ARG A 182 -2.18 10.36 -12.45
CA ARG A 182 -3.15 10.54 -13.52
C ARG A 182 -2.46 10.49 -14.90
N PRO A 183 -3.22 10.30 -15.98
CA PRO A 183 -2.68 10.31 -17.35
C PRO A 183 -1.87 11.57 -17.70
N ASP A 184 -2.21 12.71 -17.11
CA ASP A 184 -1.49 13.97 -17.29
C ASP A 184 -0.20 14.10 -16.46
N GLY A 185 0.16 13.04 -15.70
CA GLY A 185 1.32 13.02 -14.83
C GLY A 185 1.13 13.69 -13.47
N SER A 186 -0.06 14.24 -13.19
CA SER A 186 -0.36 14.77 -11.86
C SER A 186 -0.52 13.67 -10.83
N SER A 187 -0.08 13.92 -9.59
CA SER A 187 -0.15 12.91 -8.53
C SER A 187 -1.59 12.66 -8.06
N LEU A 188 -1.91 11.39 -7.81
CA LEU A 188 -3.15 10.98 -7.15
C LEU A 188 -3.09 11.15 -5.63
N LYS A 189 -1.91 11.29 -5.08
CA LYS A 189 -1.72 11.52 -3.64
C LYS A 189 -1.87 13.00 -3.34
N LYS A 190 -2.48 13.34 -2.20
CA LYS A 190 -2.33 14.66 -1.61
C LYS A 190 -0.97 14.75 -0.95
N ALA A 191 -0.31 15.91 -1.03
CA ALA A 191 0.94 16.10 -0.32
C ALA A 191 0.73 16.05 1.20
N PHE A 192 -0.45 16.50 1.65
CA PHE A 192 -0.80 16.61 3.06
C PHE A 192 -2.10 15.89 3.42
N SER A 193 -2.11 15.27 4.60
CA SER A 193 -3.33 14.87 5.30
C SER A 193 -4.00 16.12 5.88
N ARG A 194 -5.35 16.16 5.99
CA ARG A 194 -6.05 17.35 6.50
C ARG A 194 -5.77 17.56 7.98
N TYR A 195 -5.80 16.49 8.76
CA TYR A 195 -5.68 16.53 10.22
C TYR A 195 -4.61 15.55 10.71
N PRO A 196 -3.88 15.92 11.78
CA PRO A 196 -2.77 15.11 12.31
C PRO A 196 -3.22 13.99 13.26
N ILE A 197 -4.47 14.01 13.72
CA ILE A 197 -5.03 13.07 14.70
C ILE A 197 -6.45 12.65 14.32
N ARG A 198 -6.91 11.54 14.92
CA ARG A 198 -8.34 11.29 15.07
C ARG A 198 -8.83 12.11 16.26
N PHE A 199 -9.90 12.87 16.10
CA PHE A 199 -10.45 13.76 17.10
C PHE A 199 -11.96 13.66 17.19
N SER A 200 -12.55 14.06 18.31
CA SER A 200 -13.99 14.08 18.50
C SER A 200 -14.65 15.30 17.84
N HIS A 201 -14.08 16.50 18.07
CA HIS A 201 -14.57 17.76 17.50
C HIS A 201 -13.46 18.82 17.50
N ILE A 202 -13.67 19.89 16.75
CA ILE A 202 -12.82 21.08 16.81
C ILE A 202 -13.30 21.92 17.99
N SER A 203 -12.56 21.91 19.08
CA SER A 203 -12.90 22.62 20.32
C SER A 203 -12.64 24.13 20.19
N SER A 204 -11.74 24.54 19.28
CA SER A 204 -11.49 25.94 18.99
C SER A 204 -11.07 26.13 17.53
N SER A 205 -11.78 27.00 16.84
CA SER A 205 -11.55 27.32 15.44
C SER A 205 -10.43 28.35 15.25
N PHE A 206 -9.86 28.36 14.04
CA PHE A 206 -8.97 29.42 13.58
C PHE A 206 -9.67 30.78 13.59
N GLY A 207 -8.97 31.82 14.05
CA GLY A 207 -9.57 33.15 14.05
C GLY A 207 -8.58 34.27 14.33
N SER A 208 -8.80 35.42 13.69
CA SER A 208 -7.94 36.62 13.81
C SER A 208 -8.05 37.32 15.17
N SER A 209 -9.17 37.15 15.88
CA SER A 209 -9.38 37.76 17.19
C SER A 209 -10.42 36.98 18.00
N ARG A 210 -9.95 36.28 19.05
CA ARG A 210 -10.83 35.64 20.04
C ARG A 210 -10.38 35.96 21.46
N LYS A 211 -11.31 35.94 22.42
CA LYS A 211 -10.97 36.03 23.84
C LYS A 211 -10.23 34.74 24.24
N HIS A 212 -8.98 34.89 24.71
CA HIS A 212 -8.20 33.75 25.13
C HIS A 212 -8.77 33.18 26.45
N PRO A 213 -9.05 31.87 26.53
CA PRO A 213 -9.79 31.29 27.68
C PRO A 213 -9.04 31.42 29.02
N ILE A 214 -7.70 31.50 29.00
CA ILE A 214 -6.87 31.64 30.21
C ILE A 214 -6.44 33.08 30.43
N LEU A 215 -6.04 33.81 29.37
CA LEU A 215 -5.43 35.12 29.46
C LEU A 215 -6.48 36.26 29.44
N HIS A 216 -7.73 35.97 29.14
CA HIS A 216 -8.91 36.87 29.14
C HIS A 216 -8.81 38.07 28.22
N TYR A 217 -7.76 38.23 27.39
CA TYR A 217 -7.68 39.27 26.37
C TYR A 217 -7.82 38.69 24.95
N ARG A 218 -8.09 39.55 23.99
CA ARG A 218 -8.24 39.12 22.59
C ARG A 218 -6.91 38.83 21.95
N ARG A 219 -6.77 37.60 21.46
CA ARG A 219 -5.55 37.10 20.77
C ARG A 219 -5.93 36.32 19.53
N PRO A 220 -5.17 36.44 18.42
CA PRO A 220 -5.34 35.59 17.26
C PRO A 220 -5.09 34.12 17.60
N HIS A 221 -5.98 33.25 17.13
CA HIS A 221 -5.77 31.79 17.17
C HIS A 221 -5.20 31.35 15.83
N LYS A 222 -3.90 31.06 15.80
CA LYS A 222 -3.13 30.77 14.58
C LYS A 222 -3.37 29.37 14.01
N GLY A 223 -4.15 28.53 14.68
CA GLY A 223 -4.45 27.16 14.32
C GLY A 223 -5.87 26.75 14.67
N ILE A 224 -6.08 25.48 14.83
CA ILE A 224 -7.28 24.86 15.36
C ILE A 224 -6.93 23.93 16.52
N ASP A 225 -7.85 23.81 17.48
CA ASP A 225 -7.69 22.90 18.60
C ASP A 225 -8.56 21.65 18.37
N LEU A 226 -7.92 20.51 18.25
CA LEU A 226 -8.55 19.22 17.97
C LEU A 226 -8.68 18.43 19.28
N ALA A 227 -9.88 18.33 19.83
CA ALA A 227 -10.16 17.65 21.09
C ALA A 227 -9.99 16.14 20.94
N ALA A 228 -9.12 15.56 21.76
CA ALA A 228 -8.87 14.12 21.80
C ALA A 228 -8.31 13.69 23.16
N PRO A 229 -8.50 12.42 23.57
CA PRO A 229 -7.95 11.90 24.82
C PRO A 229 -6.43 12.02 24.89
N ILE A 230 -5.90 12.19 26.12
CA ILE A 230 -4.45 12.15 26.38
C ILE A 230 -3.89 10.82 25.84
N GLY A 231 -2.73 10.88 25.16
CA GLY A 231 -2.09 9.72 24.58
C GLY A 231 -2.55 9.36 23.16
N THR A 232 -3.54 10.07 22.59
CA THR A 232 -3.91 9.92 21.18
C THR A 232 -2.69 10.17 20.28
N PRO A 233 -2.37 9.28 19.34
CA PRO A 233 -1.23 9.46 18.44
C PRO A 233 -1.37 10.70 17.54
N ILE A 234 -0.27 11.45 17.40
CA ILE A 234 -0.15 12.61 16.49
C ILE A 234 0.77 12.22 15.35
N TYR A 235 0.31 12.44 14.13
CA TYR A 235 1.03 12.11 12.90
C TYR A 235 1.43 13.38 12.13
N ALA A 236 2.59 13.34 11.46
CA ALA A 236 2.97 14.39 10.52
C ALA A 236 1.98 14.42 9.33
N ILE A 237 1.38 15.56 9.04
CA ILE A 237 0.40 15.65 7.94
C ILE A 237 1.02 15.58 6.54
N GLY A 238 2.32 15.82 6.44
CA GLY A 238 3.12 15.78 5.21
C GLY A 238 4.55 15.35 5.51
N GLU A 239 5.28 14.98 4.47
CA GLU A 239 6.73 14.74 4.61
C GLU A 239 7.46 16.06 4.80
N GLY A 240 8.57 16.04 5.53
CA GLY A 240 9.35 17.24 5.79
C GLY A 240 10.43 17.05 6.83
N ARG A 241 11.13 18.13 7.14
CA ARG A 241 12.19 18.17 8.15
C ARG A 241 11.71 18.84 9.41
N ILE A 242 11.92 18.22 10.57
CA ILE A 242 11.65 18.83 11.86
C ILE A 242 12.58 20.04 12.03
N SER A 243 12.00 21.23 12.13
CA SER A 243 12.71 22.48 12.35
C SER A 243 12.74 22.89 13.83
N PHE A 244 11.86 22.30 14.64
CA PHE A 244 11.86 22.45 16.09
C PHE A 244 11.16 21.25 16.75
N ILE A 245 11.74 20.76 17.82
CA ILE A 245 11.13 19.78 18.73
C ILE A 245 11.60 20.11 20.14
N GLY A 246 10.66 20.39 21.04
CA GLY A 246 10.98 20.82 22.40
C GLY A 246 9.81 21.52 23.07
N ARG A 247 10.09 22.18 24.20
CA ARG A 247 9.10 22.96 24.96
C ARG A 247 9.22 24.45 24.61
N GLN A 248 8.09 25.10 24.37
CA GLN A 248 7.99 26.53 24.10
C GLN A 248 6.86 27.16 24.93
N ASN A 249 7.07 28.39 25.41
CA ASN A 249 6.05 29.11 26.20
C ASN A 249 4.72 29.20 25.44
N GLY A 250 3.64 28.89 26.14
CA GLY A 250 2.29 28.84 25.59
C GLY A 250 1.97 27.52 24.87
N TYR A 251 2.80 27.08 23.95
CA TYR A 251 2.61 25.85 23.17
C TYR A 251 2.86 24.56 23.97
N GLY A 252 3.61 24.64 25.10
CA GLY A 252 4.05 23.45 25.80
C GLY A 252 5.04 22.64 24.97
N ASN A 253 4.92 21.31 25.00
CA ASN A 253 5.71 20.44 24.14
C ASN A 253 5.18 20.54 22.71
N MET A 254 6.05 20.87 21.76
CA MET A 254 5.66 21.06 20.37
C MET A 254 6.67 20.51 19.37
N VAL A 255 6.17 20.16 18.20
CA VAL A 255 6.95 19.84 17.02
C VAL A 255 6.56 20.83 15.92
N LYS A 256 7.59 21.35 15.21
CA LYS A 256 7.42 22.17 14.02
C LYS A 256 8.10 21.47 12.84
N ILE A 257 7.39 21.32 11.73
CA ILE A 257 7.89 20.63 10.53
C ILE A 257 7.87 21.61 9.37
N ASN A 258 9.01 21.79 8.70
CA ASN A 258 9.10 22.45 7.41
C ASN A 258 8.96 21.40 6.32
N HIS A 259 7.91 21.49 5.50
CA HIS A 259 7.64 20.55 4.42
C HIS A 259 8.39 20.93 3.14
N ASP A 260 8.40 22.23 2.86
CA ASP A 260 9.15 22.87 1.77
C ASP A 260 9.38 24.36 2.07
N ARG A 261 9.70 25.14 1.05
CA ARG A 261 9.87 26.59 1.21
C ARG A 261 8.57 27.34 1.55
N GLN A 262 7.43 26.74 1.27
CA GLN A 262 6.11 27.36 1.36
C GLN A 262 5.29 26.89 2.57
N TYR A 263 5.39 25.62 2.94
CA TYR A 263 4.53 24.99 3.94
C TYR A 263 5.27 24.63 5.22
N THR A 264 4.66 25.01 6.34
CA THR A 264 5.15 24.66 7.69
C THR A 264 3.96 24.25 8.56
N THR A 265 4.13 23.24 9.41
CA THR A 265 3.12 22.82 10.38
C THR A 265 3.63 22.86 11.80
N VAL A 266 2.72 23.12 12.74
CA VAL A 266 3.00 23.13 14.18
C VAL A 266 2.01 22.20 14.87
N TYR A 267 2.52 21.39 15.79
CA TYR A 267 1.76 20.44 16.61
C TYR A 267 2.14 20.71 18.07
N ALA A 268 1.20 21.14 18.89
CA ALA A 268 1.49 21.59 20.25
C ALA A 268 0.62 20.91 21.31
N HIS A 269 0.87 21.30 22.58
CA HIS A 269 0.28 20.73 23.79
C HIS A 269 0.50 19.21 23.94
N MET A 270 1.62 18.70 23.36
CA MET A 270 1.92 17.28 23.37
C MET A 270 2.23 16.77 24.76
N LEU A 271 1.86 15.51 25.04
CA LEU A 271 2.27 14.77 26.23
C LEU A 271 3.75 14.43 26.16
N ARG A 272 4.15 13.85 25.05
CA ARG A 272 5.53 13.42 24.75
C ARG A 272 5.76 13.30 23.26
N PHE A 273 7.01 13.35 22.87
CA PHE A 273 7.44 13.13 21.49
C PHE A 273 7.63 11.63 21.21
N GLN A 274 7.57 11.26 19.94
CA GLN A 274 7.99 9.93 19.50
C GLN A 274 9.51 9.77 19.70
N LYS A 275 9.94 8.64 20.27
CA LYS A 275 11.35 8.34 20.48
C LYS A 275 12.15 8.37 19.17
N GLY A 276 13.39 8.88 19.22
CA GLY A 276 14.30 8.95 18.08
C GLY A 276 14.16 10.20 17.20
N LEU A 277 13.12 11.03 17.40
CA LEU A 277 12.98 12.31 16.70
C LEU A 277 13.80 13.41 17.36
N ARG A 278 14.43 14.24 16.52
CA ARG A 278 15.24 15.40 16.93
C ARG A 278 15.17 16.51 15.88
N ASN A 279 15.65 17.70 16.20
CA ASN A 279 15.81 18.76 15.20
C ASN A 279 16.62 18.24 14.00
N GLY A 280 16.14 18.55 12.80
CA GLY A 280 16.73 18.08 11.55
C GLY A 280 16.29 16.68 11.10
N SER A 281 15.56 15.90 11.92
CA SER A 281 15.01 14.62 11.49
C SER A 281 14.08 14.79 10.33
N TRP A 282 14.19 13.94 9.31
CA TRP A 282 13.22 13.82 8.24
C TRP A 282 12.06 12.92 8.68
N VAL A 283 10.85 13.36 8.43
CA VAL A 283 9.62 12.59 8.69
C VAL A 283 8.83 12.40 7.41
N LYS A 284 8.19 11.26 7.28
CA LYS A 284 7.26 10.96 6.18
C LYS A 284 5.86 11.42 6.55
N ARG A 285 5.00 11.63 5.54
CA ARG A 285 3.57 11.81 5.79
C ARG A 285 3.02 10.59 6.54
N ASP A 286 2.08 10.87 7.46
CA ASP A 286 1.45 9.88 8.35
C ASP A 286 2.44 9.15 9.28
N GLN A 287 3.66 9.68 9.45
CA GLN A 287 4.61 9.19 10.45
C GLN A 287 4.21 9.69 11.84
N LEU A 288 4.23 8.79 12.83
CA LEU A 288 4.01 9.12 14.24
C LEU A 288 5.09 10.08 14.74
N ILE A 289 4.68 11.23 15.30
CA ILE A 289 5.60 12.27 15.82
C ILE A 289 5.46 12.53 17.32
N GLY A 290 4.36 12.09 17.94
CA GLY A 290 4.14 12.23 19.38
C GLY A 290 2.70 11.91 19.76
N PHE A 291 2.29 12.40 20.92
CA PHE A 291 1.01 12.03 21.52
C PHE A 291 0.33 13.25 22.14
N VAL A 292 -0.99 13.31 22.02
CA VAL A 292 -1.83 14.37 22.60
C VAL A 292 -1.63 14.45 24.11
N GLY A 293 -1.52 15.66 24.62
CA GLY A 293 -1.41 15.98 26.04
C GLY A 293 -2.21 17.21 26.42
N GLN A 294 -1.71 17.91 27.43
CA GLN A 294 -2.26 19.16 27.97
C GLN A 294 -1.11 20.06 28.45
N SER A 295 0.07 19.98 27.84
CA SER A 295 1.22 20.78 28.24
C SER A 295 1.09 22.23 27.79
N GLY A 296 1.69 23.17 28.53
CA GLY A 296 1.62 24.61 28.23
C GLY A 296 0.29 25.27 28.63
N LEU A 297 -0.19 26.24 27.83
CA LEU A 297 -1.44 26.95 28.08
C LEU A 297 -2.62 26.24 27.46
N ALA A 298 -3.02 25.11 28.05
CA ALA A 298 -4.13 24.28 27.61
C ALA A 298 -5.15 24.10 28.73
N THR A 299 -6.45 24.29 28.46
CA THR A 299 -7.56 24.11 29.40
C THR A 299 -8.05 22.67 29.51
N GLY A 300 -7.72 21.84 28.53
CA GLY A 300 -8.08 20.43 28.46
C GLY A 300 -7.27 19.70 27.40
N PRO A 301 -7.37 18.36 27.33
CA PRO A 301 -6.59 17.56 26.38
C PRO A 301 -6.98 17.87 24.92
N HIS A 302 -6.04 18.31 24.10
CA HIS A 302 -6.21 18.56 22.68
C HIS A 302 -4.86 18.63 21.95
N CYS A 303 -4.89 18.56 20.63
CA CYS A 303 -3.77 18.91 19.78
C CYS A 303 -4.04 20.30 19.17
N HIS A 304 -3.21 21.28 19.52
CA HIS A 304 -3.19 22.54 18.80
C HIS A 304 -2.42 22.33 17.51
N TYR A 305 -3.07 22.61 16.38
CA TYR A 305 -2.54 22.35 15.05
C TYR A 305 -2.58 23.62 14.18
N GLU A 306 -1.39 24.03 13.69
CA GLU A 306 -1.25 25.15 12.76
C GLU A 306 -0.75 24.68 11.39
N LEU A 307 -1.26 25.30 10.34
CA LEU A 307 -0.73 25.21 8.98
C LEU A 307 -0.36 26.61 8.50
N HIS A 308 0.91 26.81 8.15
CA HIS A 308 1.41 28.05 7.63
C HIS A 308 1.71 27.90 6.13
N VAL A 309 1.25 28.86 5.34
CA VAL A 309 1.56 28.98 3.91
C VAL A 309 2.32 30.30 3.71
N ASN A 310 3.54 30.22 3.19
CA ASN A 310 4.45 31.36 3.07
C ASN A 310 4.64 32.10 4.40
N ARG A 311 4.84 31.33 5.50
CA ARG A 311 4.99 31.83 6.89
C ARG A 311 3.74 32.49 7.51
N ILE A 312 2.62 32.51 6.79
CA ILE A 312 1.36 33.09 7.25
C ILE A 312 0.45 31.95 7.72
N PRO A 313 -0.05 31.96 8.96
CA PRO A 313 -1.04 31.00 9.45
C PRO A 313 -2.30 31.04 8.56
N ARG A 314 -2.79 29.88 8.18
CA ARG A 314 -4.03 29.69 7.42
C ARG A 314 -4.94 28.74 8.18
N ASN A 315 -6.24 28.87 7.95
CA ASN A 315 -7.20 27.95 8.56
C ASN A 315 -7.00 26.51 8.04
N PRO A 316 -6.51 25.58 8.86
CA PRO A 316 -6.24 24.22 8.43
C PRO A 316 -7.48 23.47 7.94
N ALA A 317 -8.66 23.83 8.45
CA ALA A 317 -9.92 23.18 8.09
C ALA A 317 -10.34 23.47 6.65
N THR A 318 -10.03 24.68 6.13
CA THR A 318 -10.59 25.18 4.85
C THR A 318 -9.53 25.45 3.77
N VAL A 319 -8.26 25.66 4.16
CA VAL A 319 -7.21 25.98 3.18
C VAL A 319 -7.07 24.88 2.12
N ALA A 320 -6.85 25.27 0.88
CA ALA A 320 -6.51 24.34 -0.19
C ALA A 320 -5.15 23.67 0.13
N LEU A 321 -5.13 22.35 0.22
CA LEU A 321 -3.91 21.59 0.44
C LEU A 321 -3.26 21.25 -0.90
N PRO A 322 -1.92 21.34 -1.00
CA PRO A 322 -1.22 21.02 -2.24
C PRO A 322 -1.35 19.53 -2.55
N GLN A 323 -1.31 19.21 -3.82
CA GLN A 323 -1.13 17.84 -4.29
C GLN A 323 0.35 17.44 -4.14
N ALA A 324 0.63 16.15 -4.06
CA ALA A 324 1.99 15.67 -4.12
C ALA A 324 2.61 16.01 -5.50
N LEU A 325 3.93 16.03 -5.56
CA LEU A 325 4.65 16.39 -6.77
C LEU A 325 4.20 15.52 -7.96
N PRO A 326 4.03 16.12 -9.14
CA PRO A 326 3.79 15.38 -10.38
C PRO A 326 5.03 14.56 -10.75
N ILE A 327 4.93 13.76 -11.78
CA ILE A 327 6.06 13.05 -12.37
C ILE A 327 7.18 14.03 -12.72
N PRO A 328 8.45 13.70 -12.39
CA PRO A 328 9.59 14.53 -12.75
C PRO A 328 9.64 14.74 -14.27
N ARG A 329 9.95 15.97 -14.71
CA ARG A 329 10.01 16.33 -16.15
C ARG A 329 10.87 15.36 -16.99
N GLN A 330 11.96 14.88 -16.41
CA GLN A 330 12.88 13.94 -17.07
C GLN A 330 12.26 12.56 -17.33
N GLU A 331 11.26 12.15 -16.53
CA GLU A 331 10.58 10.87 -16.63
C GLU A 331 9.24 10.98 -17.38
N PHE A 332 8.76 12.21 -17.61
CA PHE A 332 7.42 12.47 -18.14
C PHE A 332 7.22 11.90 -19.55
N TYR A 333 8.24 11.99 -20.40
CA TYR A 333 8.13 11.46 -21.77
C TYR A 333 7.90 9.94 -21.77
N ALA A 334 8.72 9.19 -21.07
CA ALA A 334 8.60 7.73 -20.96
C ALA A 334 7.27 7.33 -20.29
N PHE A 335 6.85 8.06 -19.25
CA PHE A 335 5.57 7.88 -18.61
C PHE A 335 4.40 8.08 -19.60
N ASN A 336 4.42 9.14 -20.38
CA ASN A 336 3.36 9.46 -21.35
C ASN A 336 3.24 8.39 -22.45
N GLN A 337 4.36 7.87 -22.96
CA GLN A 337 4.36 6.76 -23.92
C GLN A 337 3.73 5.49 -23.32
N LYS A 338 4.15 5.10 -22.11
CA LYS A 338 3.56 3.98 -21.37
C LYS A 338 2.08 4.17 -21.10
N THR A 339 1.69 5.39 -20.75
CA THR A 339 0.29 5.78 -20.51
C THR A 339 -0.57 5.56 -21.73
N LYS A 340 -0.13 6.08 -22.90
CA LYS A 340 -0.85 5.92 -24.16
C LYS A 340 -0.99 4.44 -24.54
N GLU A 341 0.08 3.67 -24.41
CA GLU A 341 0.07 2.23 -24.70
C GLU A 341 -0.96 1.52 -23.82
N LEU A 342 -0.89 1.68 -22.49
CA LEU A 342 -1.76 0.98 -21.55
C LEU A 342 -3.24 1.32 -21.76
N PHE A 343 -3.57 2.60 -21.93
CA PHE A 343 -4.96 2.99 -22.14
C PHE A 343 -5.49 2.62 -23.51
N SER A 344 -4.66 2.62 -24.56
CA SER A 344 -5.06 2.09 -25.88
C SER A 344 -5.39 0.60 -25.79
N GLN A 345 -4.57 -0.18 -25.09
CA GLN A 345 -4.81 -1.61 -24.91
C GLN A 345 -6.06 -1.87 -24.03
N LEU A 346 -6.26 -1.10 -22.96
CA LEU A 346 -7.48 -1.17 -22.14
C LEU A 346 -8.74 -0.85 -22.95
N LYS A 347 -8.68 0.15 -23.81
CA LYS A 347 -9.79 0.53 -24.69
C LYS A 347 -10.13 -0.57 -25.70
N LEU A 348 -9.12 -1.11 -26.38
CA LEU A 348 -9.30 -2.22 -27.31
C LEU A 348 -9.91 -3.45 -26.63
N TYR A 349 -9.44 -3.77 -25.42
CA TYR A 349 -10.00 -4.87 -24.64
C TYR A 349 -11.46 -4.59 -24.23
N GLU A 350 -11.79 -3.37 -23.78
CA GLU A 350 -13.15 -2.94 -23.47
C GLU A 350 -14.08 -3.12 -24.69
N GLU A 351 -13.66 -2.64 -25.87
CA GLU A 351 -14.41 -2.75 -27.12
C GLU A 351 -14.63 -4.22 -27.51
N SER A 352 -13.61 -5.06 -27.39
CA SER A 352 -13.74 -6.50 -27.68
C SER A 352 -14.75 -7.20 -26.76
N GLN A 353 -14.78 -6.85 -25.47
CA GLN A 353 -15.74 -7.40 -24.50
C GLN A 353 -17.17 -6.94 -24.79
N LEU A 354 -17.37 -5.69 -25.22
CA LEU A 354 -18.67 -5.15 -25.58
C LEU A 354 -19.21 -5.82 -26.86
N ALA A 355 -18.38 -6.01 -27.88
CA ALA A 355 -18.74 -6.70 -29.09
C ALA A 355 -19.14 -8.17 -28.85
N SER A 356 -18.38 -8.88 -27.99
CA SER A 356 -18.69 -10.26 -27.60
C SER A 356 -20.02 -10.37 -26.84
N ALA A 357 -20.34 -9.39 -25.98
CA ALA A 357 -21.60 -9.36 -25.24
C ALA A 357 -22.82 -9.11 -26.17
N GLN A 358 -22.67 -8.27 -27.19
CA GLN A 358 -23.73 -8.00 -28.18
C GLN A 358 -23.98 -9.20 -29.10
N GLY A 359 -22.93 -9.91 -29.51
CA GLY A 359 -23.04 -11.12 -30.35
C GLY A 359 -23.73 -12.31 -29.66
N GLN A 360 -23.67 -12.40 -28.34
CA GLN A 360 -24.37 -13.43 -27.56
C GLN A 360 -25.86 -13.10 -27.36
N GLY A 361 -26.25 -11.83 -27.36
CA GLY A 361 -27.65 -11.40 -27.25
C GLY A 361 -28.48 -11.66 -28.53
N GLN A 362 -27.83 -11.76 -29.71
CA GLN A 362 -28.52 -12.03 -30.98
C GLN A 362 -28.72 -13.52 -31.27
N LYS A 363 -28.15 -14.44 -30.50
CA LYS A 363 -28.31 -15.89 -30.67
C LYS A 363 -29.42 -16.52 -29.82
N VAL A 364 -30.14 -15.75 -29.03
CA VAL A 364 -31.22 -16.21 -28.13
C VAL A 364 -32.56 -15.54 -28.46
N GLY A 365 -32.69 -15.00 -29.67
CA GLY A 365 -33.95 -14.45 -30.21
C GLY A 365 -34.56 -15.37 -31.25
#